data_939149c5dec8871692c78c7ee8446c3e
#
_entry.id   939149c5dec8871692c78c7ee8446c3e
#
_cell.length_a   1.000
_cell.length_b   1.000
_cell.length_c   1.000
_cell.angle_alpha   90.00
_cell.angle_beta   90.00
_cell.angle_gamma   90.00
#
_symmetry.space_group_name_H-M   'P 1'
#
loop_
_entity.id
_entity.type
_entity.pdbx_description
1 polymer ?
#
loop_
_entity_poly.entity_id
_entity_poly.type
_entity_poly.pdbx_seq_one_letter_code
_entity_poly.pdbx_strand_id
1 'polypeptide(L)'
;MSIKDILLYLDNSSACEQRIETAVYLAKQQGARLTGLSLVTFDYYQPHYLHTEENVAAAGAVLAAKASAAGVEAKHRCIESCVAGVGVRELLASAAHCCDLVVVGQESRRAGRADGFIGRLVAGGGRPVLIIPAAGSFNAVGTHVLVAWRNGREAARALHDALPILERAELVTLLAVSSGDETGQDRWEGVLEHLLSHGIQARLEQQPVTSASLAESLLNRACDGGYDLLVMGAHSPGLRRGSQLGAVAGQILREMTIPVLMSH
;
A
#
# COMPACT_ATOMS: atom_id res chain seq x y z
N MET A 1 3.04 -11.90 -13.73
CA MET A 1 1.64 -11.60 -13.31
C MET A 1 1.29 -10.20 -13.75
N SER A 2 0.01 -9.87 -13.91
CA SER A 2 -0.41 -8.50 -14.24
C SER A 2 -1.50 -8.05 -13.27
N ILE A 3 -1.49 -6.79 -12.88
CA ILE A 3 -2.59 -6.19 -12.11
C ILE A 3 -3.72 -5.89 -13.08
N LYS A 4 -4.90 -6.49 -12.86
CA LYS A 4 -6.10 -6.34 -13.70
C LYS A 4 -7.30 -5.79 -12.97
N ASP A 5 -7.30 -5.89 -11.65
CA ASP A 5 -8.40 -5.44 -10.79
C ASP A 5 -7.85 -4.69 -9.58
N ILE A 6 -8.12 -3.38 -9.51
CA ILE A 6 -7.69 -2.53 -8.40
C ILE A 6 -8.91 -2.15 -7.58
N LEU A 7 -8.84 -2.41 -6.26
CA LEU A 7 -9.83 -1.96 -5.29
C LEU A 7 -9.35 -0.68 -4.62
N LEU A 8 -10.08 0.40 -4.77
CA LEU A 8 -9.79 1.70 -4.16
C LEU A 8 -10.78 1.98 -3.02
N TYR A 9 -10.28 2.14 -1.80
CA TYR A 9 -11.11 2.58 -0.69
C TYR A 9 -11.36 4.07 -0.76
N LEU A 10 -12.64 4.44 -0.81
CA LEU A 10 -13.12 5.82 -0.83
C LEU A 10 -13.61 6.19 0.57
N ASP A 11 -12.99 7.18 1.18
CA ASP A 11 -13.35 7.74 2.48
C ASP A 11 -13.63 9.25 2.38
N ASN A 12 -13.97 9.88 3.51
CA ASN A 12 -14.26 11.32 3.59
C ASN A 12 -13.00 12.17 3.87
N SER A 13 -11.80 11.61 3.74
CA SER A 13 -10.58 12.38 3.98
C SER A 13 -10.36 13.40 2.87
N SER A 14 -9.72 14.52 3.23
CA SER A 14 -9.28 15.53 2.24
C SER A 14 -8.28 14.97 1.22
N ALA A 15 -7.62 13.85 1.54
CA ALA A 15 -6.69 13.16 0.65
C ALA A 15 -7.36 12.15 -0.30
N CYS A 16 -8.70 11.98 -0.22
CA CYS A 16 -9.42 11.00 -1.04
C CYS A 16 -9.28 11.30 -2.54
N GLU A 17 -9.39 12.56 -2.93
CA GLU A 17 -9.25 12.96 -4.33
C GLU A 17 -7.86 12.65 -4.90
N GLN A 18 -6.79 12.97 -4.17
CA GLN A 18 -5.42 12.64 -4.56
C GLN A 18 -5.22 11.12 -4.68
N ARG A 19 -5.80 10.35 -3.79
CA ARG A 19 -5.77 8.89 -3.83
C ARG A 19 -6.50 8.35 -5.06
N ILE A 20 -7.63 8.94 -5.44
CA ILE A 20 -8.34 8.61 -6.69
C ILE A 20 -7.43 8.85 -7.90
N GLU A 21 -6.75 9.99 -7.97
CA GLU A 21 -5.81 10.30 -9.07
C GLU A 21 -4.70 9.27 -9.18
N THR A 22 -4.08 8.93 -8.06
CA THR A 22 -3.01 7.91 -8.01
C THR A 22 -3.53 6.53 -8.45
N ALA A 23 -4.71 6.12 -8.00
CA ALA A 23 -5.32 4.85 -8.38
C ALA A 23 -5.69 4.81 -9.88
N VAL A 24 -6.22 5.91 -10.43
CA VAL A 24 -6.52 6.04 -11.86
C VAL A 24 -5.24 5.98 -12.69
N TYR A 25 -4.18 6.67 -12.26
CA TYR A 25 -2.87 6.58 -12.91
C TYR A 25 -2.38 5.13 -12.98
N LEU A 26 -2.36 4.41 -11.86
CA LEU A 26 -1.93 3.02 -11.81
C LEU A 26 -2.81 2.11 -12.67
N ALA A 27 -4.13 2.27 -12.59
CA ALA A 27 -5.06 1.50 -13.41
C ALA A 27 -4.79 1.68 -14.90
N LYS A 28 -4.53 2.92 -15.34
CA LYS A 28 -4.15 3.23 -16.73
C LYS A 28 -2.83 2.55 -17.12
N GLN A 29 -1.79 2.66 -16.27
CA GLN A 29 -0.49 2.06 -16.53
C GLN A 29 -0.55 0.53 -16.63
N GLN A 30 -1.38 -0.10 -15.80
CA GLN A 30 -1.51 -1.56 -15.75
C GLN A 30 -2.55 -2.12 -16.74
N GLY A 31 -3.36 -1.27 -17.37
CA GLY A 31 -4.52 -1.70 -18.15
C GLY A 31 -5.51 -2.47 -17.28
N ALA A 32 -5.73 -1.97 -16.06
CA ALA A 32 -6.58 -2.56 -15.04
C ALA A 32 -7.92 -1.83 -14.95
N ARG A 33 -8.96 -2.55 -14.52
CA ARG A 33 -10.21 -1.92 -14.10
C ARG A 33 -10.08 -1.42 -12.66
N LEU A 34 -10.84 -0.38 -12.31
CA LEU A 34 -10.81 0.24 -11.00
C LEU A 34 -12.18 0.12 -10.33
N THR A 35 -12.21 -0.44 -9.12
CA THR A 35 -13.42 -0.50 -8.30
C THR A 35 -13.25 0.43 -7.10
N GLY A 36 -13.96 1.55 -7.09
CA GLY A 36 -14.07 2.41 -5.91
C GLY A 36 -15.07 1.79 -4.92
N LEU A 37 -14.67 1.63 -3.67
CA LEU A 37 -15.49 1.06 -2.60
C LEU A 37 -15.70 2.08 -1.49
N SER A 38 -16.94 2.49 -1.28
CA SER A 38 -17.38 3.23 -0.11
C SER A 38 -18.04 2.26 0.89
N LEU A 39 -17.75 2.45 2.17
CA LEU A 39 -18.30 1.63 3.24
C LEU A 39 -19.08 2.50 4.20
N VAL A 40 -20.36 2.22 4.36
CA VAL A 40 -21.24 2.88 5.33
C VAL A 40 -21.51 1.89 6.47
N THR A 41 -21.09 2.24 7.68
CA THR A 41 -21.34 1.42 8.86
C THR A 41 -22.16 2.23 9.85
N PHE A 42 -23.22 1.63 10.36
CA PHE A 42 -24.02 2.21 11.42
C PHE A 42 -23.47 1.71 12.76
N ASP A 43 -22.86 2.60 13.52
CA ASP A 43 -22.52 2.29 14.90
C ASP A 43 -23.70 2.69 15.80
N TYR A 44 -24.37 1.70 16.40
CA TYR A 44 -25.55 1.90 17.24
C TYR A 44 -25.26 2.75 18.49
N TYR A 45 -23.99 2.82 18.91
CA TYR A 45 -23.56 3.56 20.09
C TYR A 45 -22.93 4.93 19.81
N GLN A 46 -22.60 5.21 18.56
CA GLN A 46 -22.10 6.51 18.13
C GLN A 46 -22.70 6.89 16.76
N PRO A 47 -23.79 7.68 16.77
CA PRO A 47 -24.48 8.07 15.53
C PRO A 47 -23.71 9.11 14.70
N HIS A 48 -22.39 9.09 14.73
CA HIS A 48 -21.58 9.85 13.81
C HIS A 48 -21.40 9.00 12.55
N TYR A 49 -22.23 9.28 11.55
CA TYR A 49 -22.09 8.72 10.21
C TYR A 49 -20.67 8.99 9.72
N LEU A 50 -19.85 7.95 9.64
CA LEU A 50 -18.52 8.06 9.05
C LEU A 50 -18.62 8.48 7.58
N HIS A 51 -19.73 8.19 6.93
CA HIS A 51 -20.03 8.57 5.56
C HIS A 51 -21.50 8.94 5.43
N THR A 52 -21.79 10.16 5.02
CA THR A 52 -23.15 10.54 4.58
C THR A 52 -23.37 10.06 3.14
N GLU A 53 -24.60 9.80 2.75
CA GLU A 53 -24.95 9.42 1.36
C GLU A 53 -24.40 10.44 0.35
N GLU A 54 -24.46 11.72 0.68
CA GLU A 54 -23.94 12.82 -0.14
C GLU A 54 -22.43 12.70 -0.37
N ASN A 55 -21.65 12.40 0.67
CA ASN A 55 -20.20 12.23 0.58
C ASN A 55 -19.83 10.99 -0.22
N VAL A 56 -20.59 9.90 -0.07
CA VAL A 56 -20.42 8.67 -0.86
C VAL A 56 -20.67 8.94 -2.34
N ALA A 57 -21.77 9.62 -2.66
CA ALA A 57 -22.11 9.99 -4.04
C ALA A 57 -21.06 10.94 -4.64
N ALA A 58 -20.58 11.93 -3.88
CA ALA A 58 -19.57 12.88 -4.32
C ALA A 58 -18.24 12.17 -4.66
N ALA A 59 -17.77 11.28 -3.79
CA ALA A 59 -16.53 10.50 -4.06
C ALA A 59 -16.67 9.60 -5.29
N GLY A 60 -17.83 8.97 -5.47
CA GLY A 60 -18.16 8.18 -6.65
C GLY A 60 -18.16 9.02 -7.95
N ALA A 61 -18.70 10.24 -7.91
CA ALA A 61 -18.72 11.15 -9.04
C ALA A 61 -17.30 11.62 -9.42
N VAL A 62 -16.46 11.95 -8.45
CA VAL A 62 -15.04 12.31 -8.68
C VAL A 62 -14.29 11.15 -9.33
N LEU A 63 -14.46 9.92 -8.81
CA LEU A 63 -13.87 8.73 -9.40
C LEU A 63 -14.28 8.55 -10.86
N ALA A 64 -15.59 8.62 -11.14
CA ALA A 64 -16.12 8.45 -12.49
C ALA A 64 -15.57 9.50 -13.45
N ALA A 65 -15.51 10.77 -13.05
CA ALA A 65 -14.98 11.86 -13.87
C ALA A 65 -13.49 11.68 -14.21
N LYS A 66 -12.65 11.38 -13.18
CA LYS A 66 -11.20 11.21 -13.36
C LYS A 66 -10.87 9.94 -14.17
N ALA A 67 -11.59 8.84 -13.93
CA ALA A 67 -11.39 7.60 -14.66
C ALA A 67 -11.81 7.75 -16.14
N SER A 68 -12.95 8.38 -16.41
CA SER A 68 -13.40 8.67 -17.77
C SER A 68 -12.40 9.54 -18.54
N ALA A 69 -11.89 10.61 -17.92
CA ALA A 69 -10.89 11.48 -18.52
C ALA A 69 -9.58 10.75 -18.85
N ALA A 70 -9.23 9.72 -18.08
CA ALA A 70 -8.04 8.90 -18.28
C ALA A 70 -8.26 7.68 -19.22
N GLY A 71 -9.51 7.40 -19.61
CA GLY A 71 -9.88 6.21 -20.39
C GLY A 71 -9.79 4.90 -19.59
N VAL A 72 -10.01 4.97 -18.26
CA VAL A 72 -9.97 3.82 -17.35
C VAL A 72 -11.38 3.34 -17.08
N GLU A 73 -11.60 2.01 -17.18
CA GLU A 73 -12.84 1.40 -16.73
C GLU A 73 -12.95 1.48 -15.21
N ALA A 74 -13.95 2.19 -14.71
CA ALA A 74 -14.17 2.34 -13.27
C ALA A 74 -15.62 2.12 -12.90
N LYS A 75 -15.84 1.50 -11.73
CA LYS A 75 -17.16 1.36 -11.11
C LYS A 75 -17.10 1.78 -9.65
N HIS A 76 -18.19 2.30 -9.15
CA HIS A 76 -18.37 2.62 -7.74
C HIS A 76 -19.32 1.62 -7.08
N ARG A 77 -18.94 1.11 -5.93
CA ARG A 77 -19.74 0.23 -5.08
C ARG A 77 -19.86 0.86 -3.69
N CYS A 78 -21.04 0.88 -3.16
CA CYS A 78 -21.31 1.18 -1.75
C CYS A 78 -21.72 -0.11 -1.05
N ILE A 79 -21.12 -0.41 0.09
CA ILE A 79 -21.55 -1.49 0.98
C ILE A 79 -22.05 -0.85 2.28
N GLU A 80 -23.31 -1.08 2.58
CA GLU A 80 -23.94 -0.70 3.83
C GLU A 80 -23.95 -1.90 4.77
N SER A 81 -23.47 -1.72 5.99
CA SER A 81 -23.51 -2.76 7.00
C SER A 81 -24.27 -2.28 8.22
N CYS A 82 -25.40 -2.91 8.48
CA CYS A 82 -26.19 -2.73 9.70
C CYS A 82 -25.91 -3.84 10.72
N VAL A 83 -24.93 -4.72 10.47
CA VAL A 83 -24.65 -5.85 11.34
C VAL A 83 -23.76 -5.38 12.50
N ALA A 84 -24.25 -5.48 13.71
CA ALA A 84 -23.50 -5.16 14.91
C ALA A 84 -22.22 -6.04 14.98
N GLY A 85 -21.06 -5.39 15.14
CA GLY A 85 -19.75 -6.06 15.23
C GLY A 85 -19.05 -6.32 13.90
N VAL A 86 -19.67 -6.07 12.74
CA VAL A 86 -18.98 -6.07 11.44
C VAL A 86 -18.59 -4.65 11.10
N GLY A 87 -17.32 -4.34 11.23
CA GLY A 87 -16.77 -3.01 10.95
C GLY A 87 -16.31 -2.84 9.51
N VAL A 88 -15.93 -1.60 9.18
CA VAL A 88 -15.31 -1.22 7.89
C VAL A 88 -14.16 -2.15 7.51
N ARG A 89 -13.41 -2.61 8.50
CA ARG A 89 -12.22 -3.45 8.34
C ARG A 89 -12.52 -4.81 7.74
N GLU A 90 -13.49 -5.50 8.30
CA GLU A 90 -13.91 -6.83 7.88
C GLU A 90 -14.52 -6.80 6.48
N LEU A 91 -15.28 -5.75 6.19
CA LEU A 91 -15.89 -5.54 4.88
C LEU A 91 -14.83 -5.27 3.81
N LEU A 92 -13.84 -4.41 4.10
CA LEU A 92 -12.76 -4.11 3.15
C LEU A 92 -11.84 -5.31 2.94
N ALA A 93 -11.48 -6.03 4.01
CA ALA A 93 -10.69 -7.26 3.91
C ALA A 93 -11.40 -8.33 3.06
N SER A 94 -12.70 -8.51 3.25
CA SER A 94 -13.49 -9.42 2.42
C SER A 94 -13.54 -8.98 0.95
N ALA A 95 -13.71 -7.69 0.69
CA ALA A 95 -13.70 -7.15 -0.67
C ALA A 95 -12.32 -7.29 -1.35
N ALA A 96 -11.24 -7.21 -0.56
CA ALA A 96 -9.87 -7.36 -1.04
C ALA A 96 -9.56 -8.74 -1.61
N HIS A 97 -10.25 -9.80 -1.18
CA HIS A 97 -10.01 -11.16 -1.68
C HIS A 97 -10.22 -11.30 -3.19
N CYS A 98 -11.02 -10.41 -3.80
CA CYS A 98 -11.41 -10.48 -5.21
C CYS A 98 -10.74 -9.42 -6.09
N CYS A 99 -9.60 -8.88 -5.68
CA CYS A 99 -8.81 -7.92 -6.49
C CYS A 99 -7.33 -8.32 -6.50
N ASP A 100 -6.53 -7.63 -7.31
CA ASP A 100 -5.07 -7.85 -7.39
C ASP A 100 -4.31 -6.88 -6.50
N LEU A 101 -4.84 -5.67 -6.30
CA LEU A 101 -4.23 -4.60 -5.51
C LEU A 101 -5.31 -3.81 -4.76
N VAL A 102 -5.06 -3.53 -3.49
CA VAL A 102 -5.90 -2.63 -2.70
C VAL A 102 -5.20 -1.29 -2.53
N VAL A 103 -5.90 -0.19 -2.79
CA VAL A 103 -5.40 1.18 -2.58
C VAL A 103 -6.17 1.84 -1.44
N VAL A 104 -5.44 2.30 -0.41
CA VAL A 104 -6.00 2.98 0.77
C VAL A 104 -5.23 4.25 1.07
N GLY A 105 -5.80 5.15 1.87
CA GLY A 105 -5.09 6.31 2.41
C GLY A 105 -4.38 5.98 3.73
N GLN A 106 -3.33 6.73 4.04
CA GLN A 106 -2.68 6.71 5.35
C GLN A 106 -3.68 7.05 6.46
N GLU A 107 -3.62 6.33 7.58
CA GLU A 107 -4.49 6.59 8.73
C GLU A 107 -4.20 7.97 9.36
N SER A 108 -5.26 8.75 9.57
CA SER A 108 -5.14 10.06 10.22
C SER A 108 -4.88 9.91 11.71
N ARG A 109 -3.85 10.60 12.22
CA ARG A 109 -3.55 10.68 13.68
C ARG A 109 -4.67 11.33 14.50
N ARG A 110 -5.57 12.14 13.87
CA ARG A 110 -6.62 12.91 14.57
C ARG A 110 -7.81 12.09 15.02
N ALA A 111 -8.00 10.90 14.49
CA ALA A 111 -9.17 10.08 14.77
C ALA A 111 -9.14 9.36 16.13
N GLY A 112 -8.11 9.53 16.96
CA GLY A 112 -7.99 8.84 18.26
C GLY A 112 -7.97 7.31 18.17
N ARG A 113 -8.07 6.79 16.95
CA ARG A 113 -8.12 5.39 16.58
C ARG A 113 -6.97 5.06 15.64
N ALA A 114 -5.76 5.05 16.17
CA ALA A 114 -4.68 4.31 15.53
C ALA A 114 -4.99 2.80 15.66
N ASP A 115 -6.14 2.40 15.15
CA ASP A 115 -6.70 1.05 15.34
C ASP A 115 -5.99 -0.03 14.55
N GLY A 116 -4.88 0.32 13.87
CA GLY A 116 -4.15 -0.63 13.05
C GLY A 116 -5.03 -1.21 11.91
N PHE A 117 -5.93 -0.40 11.35
CA PHE A 117 -6.79 -0.78 10.23
C PHE A 117 -5.98 -1.29 9.04
N ILE A 118 -4.98 -0.49 8.61
CA ILE A 118 -4.10 -0.87 7.50
C ILE A 118 -3.33 -2.14 7.85
N GLY A 119 -2.83 -2.26 9.08
CA GLY A 119 -2.10 -3.44 9.52
C GLY A 119 -2.92 -4.71 9.44
N ARG A 120 -4.18 -4.65 9.84
CA ARG A 120 -5.10 -5.79 9.73
C ARG A 120 -5.49 -6.09 8.29
N LEU A 121 -5.64 -5.08 7.46
CA LEU A 121 -5.91 -5.25 6.03
C LEU A 121 -4.74 -5.94 5.34
N VAL A 122 -3.51 -5.51 5.59
CA VAL A 122 -2.30 -6.12 5.02
C VAL A 122 -2.15 -7.57 5.49
N ALA A 123 -2.34 -7.84 6.80
CA ALA A 123 -2.18 -9.17 7.35
C ALA A 123 -3.32 -10.15 6.99
N GLY A 124 -4.54 -9.64 6.81
CA GLY A 124 -5.75 -10.47 6.63
C GLY A 124 -6.35 -10.42 5.23
N GLY A 125 -6.02 -9.43 4.41
CA GLY A 125 -6.60 -9.25 3.08
C GLY A 125 -6.04 -10.19 2.01
N GLY A 126 -4.88 -10.82 2.25
CA GLY A 126 -4.23 -11.75 1.31
C GLY A 126 -3.82 -11.12 -0.01
N ARG A 127 -3.83 -9.80 -0.09
CA ARG A 127 -3.47 -9.00 -1.28
C ARG A 127 -2.52 -7.88 -0.91
N PRO A 128 -1.65 -7.44 -1.85
CA PRO A 128 -0.83 -6.26 -1.64
C PRO A 128 -1.70 -5.03 -1.40
N VAL A 129 -1.25 -4.19 -0.49
CA VAL A 129 -1.91 -2.93 -0.14
C VAL A 129 -0.98 -1.77 -0.47
N LEU A 130 -1.41 -0.89 -1.34
CA LEU A 130 -0.76 0.38 -1.62
C LEU A 130 -1.37 1.46 -0.73
N ILE A 131 -0.54 2.04 0.10
CA ILE A 131 -0.94 3.08 1.04
C ILE A 131 -0.46 4.43 0.50
N ILE A 132 -1.40 5.38 0.34
CA ILE A 132 -1.10 6.72 -0.16
C ILE A 132 -0.99 7.68 1.05
N PRO A 133 0.09 8.48 1.15
CA PRO A 133 0.23 9.45 2.23
C PRO A 133 -0.94 10.42 2.31
N ALA A 134 -1.22 10.91 3.53
CA ALA A 134 -2.29 11.88 3.78
C ALA A 134 -1.98 13.29 3.23
N ALA A 135 -0.73 13.58 2.94
CA ALA A 135 -0.28 14.86 2.40
C ALA A 135 0.72 14.61 1.27
N GLY A 136 0.71 15.48 0.27
CA GLY A 136 1.56 15.40 -0.91
C GLY A 136 0.74 15.28 -2.19
N SER A 137 1.43 15.24 -3.33
CA SER A 137 0.86 15.02 -4.66
C SER A 137 1.61 13.87 -5.33
N PHE A 138 0.89 12.82 -5.74
CA PHE A 138 1.45 11.57 -6.26
C PHE A 138 0.90 11.28 -7.66
N ASN A 139 1.27 12.15 -8.62
CA ASN A 139 0.79 12.08 -10.01
C ASN A 139 1.39 10.91 -10.78
N ALA A 140 2.53 10.41 -10.32
CA ALA A 140 3.17 9.19 -10.83
C ALA A 140 3.60 8.35 -9.63
N VAL A 141 3.44 7.03 -9.73
CA VAL A 141 3.85 6.07 -8.71
C VAL A 141 4.40 4.83 -9.40
N GLY A 142 5.59 4.39 -8.95
CA GLY A 142 6.25 3.23 -9.50
C GLY A 142 7.19 3.52 -10.66
N THR A 143 7.61 4.79 -10.83
CA THR A 143 8.65 5.18 -11.79
C THR A 143 10.04 4.94 -11.21
N HIS A 144 10.27 5.40 -9.98
CA HIS A 144 11.50 5.18 -9.21
C HIS A 144 11.16 4.40 -7.93
N VAL A 145 11.49 3.13 -7.91
CA VAL A 145 11.04 2.22 -6.84
C VAL A 145 12.18 1.82 -5.93
N LEU A 146 11.99 2.03 -4.63
CA LEU A 146 12.86 1.50 -3.59
C LEU A 146 12.24 0.22 -3.02
N VAL A 147 12.95 -0.90 -3.13
CA VAL A 147 12.53 -2.19 -2.56
C VAL A 147 13.33 -2.45 -1.29
N ALA A 148 12.69 -2.37 -0.13
CA ALA A 148 13.32 -2.72 1.14
C ALA A 148 13.37 -4.25 1.26
N TRP A 149 14.57 -4.79 1.16
CA TRP A 149 14.80 -6.23 1.16
C TRP A 149 15.47 -6.70 2.45
N ARG A 150 14.80 -7.60 3.11
CA ARG A 150 15.37 -8.45 4.15
C ARG A 150 14.94 -9.87 3.84
N ASN A 151 15.89 -10.80 3.77
CA ASN A 151 15.56 -12.18 3.43
C ASN A 151 14.48 -12.75 4.35
N GLY A 152 13.30 -13.02 3.76
CA GLY A 152 12.13 -13.48 4.49
C GLY A 152 10.90 -13.57 3.58
N ARG A 153 9.93 -14.33 4.04
CA ARG A 153 8.69 -14.64 3.32
C ARG A 153 7.93 -13.39 2.89
N GLU A 154 7.82 -12.43 3.78
CA GLU A 154 7.03 -11.21 3.56
C GLU A 154 7.72 -10.27 2.55
N ALA A 155 9.05 -10.18 2.59
CA ALA A 155 9.81 -9.41 1.59
C ALA A 155 9.72 -10.07 0.21
N ALA A 156 9.86 -11.40 0.15
CA ALA A 156 9.69 -12.16 -1.09
C ALA A 156 8.27 -11.98 -1.66
N ARG A 157 7.25 -12.00 -0.81
CA ARG A 157 5.87 -11.76 -1.21
C ARG A 157 5.67 -10.36 -1.74
N ALA A 158 6.17 -9.34 -1.03
CA ALA A 158 6.05 -7.94 -1.45
C ALA A 158 6.76 -7.68 -2.80
N LEU A 159 7.95 -8.25 -2.97
CA LEU A 159 8.67 -8.18 -4.24
C LEU A 159 7.85 -8.77 -5.38
N HIS A 160 7.33 -10.00 -5.18
CA HIS A 160 6.54 -10.70 -6.18
C HIS A 160 5.25 -9.94 -6.54
N ASP A 161 4.54 -9.42 -5.56
CA ASP A 161 3.32 -8.64 -5.77
C ASP A 161 3.61 -7.30 -6.47
N ALA A 162 4.82 -6.75 -6.32
CA ALA A 162 5.25 -5.52 -6.98
C ALA A 162 5.77 -5.72 -8.42
N LEU A 163 6.08 -6.95 -8.85
CA LEU A 163 6.67 -7.21 -10.19
C LEU A 163 5.97 -6.45 -11.33
N PRO A 164 4.62 -6.41 -11.43
CA PRO A 164 3.97 -5.69 -12.52
C PRO A 164 4.25 -4.18 -12.54
N ILE A 165 4.58 -3.61 -11.39
CA ILE A 165 4.98 -2.19 -11.27
C ILE A 165 6.46 -2.07 -11.60
N LEU A 166 7.31 -2.96 -11.04
CA LEU A 166 8.75 -2.95 -11.23
C LEU A 166 9.15 -3.16 -12.69
N GLU A 167 8.41 -3.97 -13.46
CA GLU A 167 8.62 -4.19 -14.90
C GLU A 167 8.46 -2.90 -15.75
N ARG A 168 7.80 -1.89 -15.20
CA ARG A 168 7.54 -0.59 -15.86
C ARG A 168 8.35 0.56 -15.27
N ALA A 169 9.07 0.29 -14.18
CA ALA A 169 9.86 1.30 -13.50
C ALA A 169 11.09 1.70 -14.32
N GLU A 170 11.44 2.97 -14.29
CA GLU A 170 12.67 3.50 -14.87
C GLU A 170 13.90 3.20 -13.99
N LEU A 171 13.68 3.15 -12.68
CA LEU A 171 14.69 2.85 -11.70
C LEU A 171 14.15 1.91 -10.62
N VAL A 172 14.82 0.79 -10.43
CA VAL A 172 14.56 -0.12 -9.29
C VAL A 172 15.82 -0.21 -8.46
N THR A 173 15.71 0.09 -7.17
CA THR A 173 16.80 -0.08 -6.21
C THR A 173 16.39 -1.10 -5.15
N LEU A 174 17.18 -2.17 -5.03
CA LEU A 174 17.05 -3.15 -3.95
C LEU A 174 17.90 -2.66 -2.78
N LEU A 175 17.28 -2.16 -1.73
CA LEU A 175 17.94 -1.76 -0.51
C LEU A 175 18.00 -2.94 0.46
N ALA A 176 19.14 -3.57 0.52
CA ALA A 176 19.38 -4.71 1.39
C ALA A 176 19.69 -4.24 2.80
N VAL A 177 18.88 -4.68 3.75
CA VAL A 177 19.02 -4.37 5.17
C VAL A 177 19.66 -5.57 5.88
N SER A 178 20.88 -5.41 6.38
CA SER A 178 21.60 -6.49 7.08
C SER A 178 21.76 -6.15 8.56
N SER A 179 21.56 -7.14 9.42
CA SER A 179 21.75 -7.03 10.88
C SER A 179 23.20 -7.35 11.36
N GLY A 180 24.16 -7.33 10.47
CA GLY A 180 25.60 -7.51 10.81
C GLY A 180 26.05 -8.95 11.06
N ASP A 181 25.19 -9.83 11.53
CA ASP A 181 25.53 -11.25 11.82
C ASP A 181 25.35 -12.19 10.63
N GLU A 182 25.00 -11.64 9.51
CA GLU A 182 24.63 -12.42 8.34
C GLU A 182 25.83 -12.53 7.38
N THR A 183 26.69 -13.50 7.62
CA THR A 183 27.78 -13.89 6.70
C THR A 183 27.22 -14.67 5.51
N GLY A 184 27.11 -14.03 4.36
CA GLY A 184 26.74 -14.70 3.11
C GLY A 184 26.51 -13.73 1.96
N GLN A 185 27.45 -13.72 1.01
CA GLN A 185 27.39 -12.96 -0.23
C GLN A 185 26.22 -13.44 -1.13
N ASP A 186 25.79 -14.69 -0.97
CA ASP A 186 24.76 -15.38 -1.78
C ASP A 186 23.31 -14.87 -1.58
N ARG A 187 23.08 -13.91 -0.69
CA ARG A 187 21.72 -13.50 -0.27
C ARG A 187 21.05 -12.53 -1.23
N TRP A 188 21.84 -11.75 -1.93
CA TRP A 188 21.33 -10.72 -2.83
C TRP A 188 21.38 -11.18 -4.29
N GLU A 189 22.32 -12.07 -4.61
CA GLU A 189 22.53 -12.56 -5.97
C GLU A 189 21.26 -13.24 -6.48
N GLY A 190 20.69 -14.15 -5.70
CA GLY A 190 19.48 -14.86 -6.11
C GLY A 190 18.25 -13.95 -6.35
N VAL A 191 18.07 -12.90 -5.57
CA VAL A 191 16.96 -11.97 -5.79
C VAL A 191 17.22 -11.04 -6.98
N LEU A 192 18.49 -10.65 -7.21
CA LEU A 192 18.85 -9.86 -8.39
C LEU A 192 18.71 -10.69 -9.68
N GLU A 193 19.14 -11.95 -9.67
CA GLU A 193 18.92 -12.90 -10.77
C GLU A 193 17.43 -13.12 -11.04
N HIS A 194 16.64 -13.25 -9.98
CA HIS A 194 15.18 -13.36 -10.11
C HIS A 194 14.57 -12.11 -10.77
N LEU A 195 14.94 -10.92 -10.32
CA LEU A 195 14.50 -9.67 -10.96
C LEU A 195 14.94 -9.59 -12.43
N LEU A 196 16.18 -9.97 -12.70
CA LEU A 196 16.71 -9.99 -14.07
C LEU A 196 15.93 -10.97 -14.98
N SER A 197 15.48 -12.12 -14.44
CA SER A 197 14.65 -13.07 -15.19
C SER A 197 13.29 -12.50 -15.59
N HIS A 198 12.81 -11.45 -14.88
CA HIS A 198 11.63 -10.65 -15.21
C HIS A 198 11.96 -9.39 -16.04
N GLY A 199 13.22 -9.27 -16.54
CA GLY A 199 13.65 -8.11 -17.32
C GLY A 199 13.92 -6.85 -16.48
N ILE A 200 13.97 -6.97 -15.15
CA ILE A 200 14.17 -5.85 -14.24
C ILE A 200 15.64 -5.76 -13.85
N GLN A 201 16.30 -4.67 -14.24
CA GLN A 201 17.67 -4.37 -13.82
C GLN A 201 17.64 -3.55 -12.53
N ALA A 202 17.81 -4.20 -11.40
CA ALA A 202 17.84 -3.54 -10.11
C ALA A 202 19.25 -3.15 -9.67
N ARG A 203 19.40 -1.96 -9.07
CA ARG A 203 20.62 -1.56 -8.38
C ARG A 203 20.60 -2.13 -6.97
N LEU A 204 21.72 -2.67 -6.51
CA LEU A 204 21.86 -3.11 -5.12
C LEU A 204 22.49 -2.00 -4.30
N GLU A 205 21.81 -1.65 -3.21
CA GLU A 205 22.37 -0.85 -2.13
C GLU A 205 22.32 -1.63 -0.82
N GLN A 206 23.35 -1.50 -0.01
CA GLN A 206 23.42 -2.15 1.29
C GLN A 206 23.37 -1.08 2.40
N GLN A 207 22.50 -1.29 3.36
CA GLN A 207 22.39 -0.42 4.51
C GLN A 207 22.55 -1.23 5.79
N PRO A 208 23.62 -0.98 6.58
CA PRO A 208 23.75 -1.60 7.89
C PRO A 208 22.64 -1.10 8.80
N VAL A 209 22.07 -1.98 9.61
CA VAL A 209 21.18 -1.59 10.70
C VAL A 209 22.02 -0.85 11.74
N THR A 210 21.92 0.45 11.79
CA THR A 210 22.49 1.29 12.84
C THR A 210 21.50 1.44 13.99
N SER A 211 21.93 2.05 15.08
CA SER A 211 21.06 2.39 16.23
C SER A 211 19.93 3.38 15.87
N ALA A 212 20.02 4.06 14.73
CA ALA A 212 18.92 4.82 14.17
C ALA A 212 17.79 3.86 13.74
N SER A 213 16.56 4.29 13.87
CA SER A 213 15.41 3.48 13.48
C SER A 213 15.52 3.11 12.00
N LEU A 214 15.37 1.83 11.68
CA LEU A 214 15.37 1.34 10.30
C LEU A 214 14.31 2.05 9.45
N ALA A 215 13.17 2.39 10.05
CA ALA A 215 12.11 3.12 9.37
C ALA A 215 12.57 4.51 8.93
N GLU A 216 13.26 5.26 9.79
CA GLU A 216 13.85 6.57 9.44
C GLU A 216 14.85 6.44 8.30
N SER A 217 15.71 5.45 8.37
CA SER A 217 16.70 5.21 7.32
C SER A 217 16.06 4.91 5.97
N LEU A 218 15.00 4.11 5.95
CA LEU A 218 14.24 3.80 4.72
C LEU A 218 13.54 5.03 4.17
N LEU A 219 12.88 5.83 5.02
CA LEU A 219 12.17 7.03 4.61
C LEU A 219 13.12 8.13 4.12
N ASN A 220 14.24 8.34 4.82
CA ASN A 220 15.27 9.29 4.40
C ASN A 220 15.86 8.87 3.05
N ARG A 221 16.22 7.58 2.89
CA ARG A 221 16.74 7.08 1.61
C ARG A 221 15.73 7.23 0.48
N ALA A 222 14.45 7.01 0.77
CA ALA A 222 13.38 7.19 -0.20
C ALA A 222 13.25 8.67 -0.65
N CYS A 223 13.33 9.59 0.29
CA CYS A 223 13.27 11.02 0.02
C CYS A 223 14.52 11.50 -0.74
N ASP A 224 15.73 11.18 -0.23
CA ASP A 224 17.01 11.66 -0.79
C ASP A 224 17.25 11.11 -2.19
N GLY A 225 16.76 9.90 -2.47
CA GLY A 225 16.88 9.25 -3.78
C GLY A 225 15.81 9.62 -4.79
N GLY A 226 14.82 10.44 -4.41
CA GLY A 226 13.71 10.82 -5.29
C GLY A 226 12.83 9.64 -5.69
N TYR A 227 12.69 8.64 -4.81
CA TYR A 227 11.80 7.51 -5.07
C TYR A 227 10.34 7.91 -4.89
N ASP A 228 9.48 7.35 -5.74
CA ASP A 228 8.04 7.60 -5.73
C ASP A 228 7.21 6.41 -5.21
N LEU A 229 7.89 5.30 -4.90
CA LEU A 229 7.28 4.12 -4.29
C LEU A 229 8.29 3.38 -3.41
N LEU A 230 7.88 3.05 -2.19
CA LEU A 230 8.57 2.10 -1.31
C LEU A 230 7.81 0.76 -1.34
N VAL A 231 8.51 -0.34 -1.62
CA VAL A 231 7.99 -1.71 -1.54
C VAL A 231 8.60 -2.42 -0.37
N MET A 232 7.78 -3.01 0.51
CA MET A 232 8.28 -3.72 1.69
C MET A 232 7.36 -4.82 2.18
N GLY A 233 7.92 -5.83 2.82
CA GLY A 233 7.17 -6.80 3.60
C GLY A 233 6.66 -6.21 4.92
N ALA A 234 5.49 -6.65 5.38
CA ALA A 234 4.79 -6.04 6.52
C ALA A 234 4.85 -6.82 7.83
N HIS A 235 5.62 -7.90 7.90
CA HIS A 235 5.71 -8.74 9.10
C HIS A 235 7.04 -8.58 9.84
N SER A 236 7.04 -8.93 11.13
CA SER A 236 8.25 -9.06 11.93
C SER A 236 8.16 -10.33 12.79
N PRO A 237 9.22 -11.16 12.84
CA PRO A 237 9.25 -12.32 13.73
C PRO A 237 9.09 -11.89 15.19
N GLY A 238 8.17 -12.51 15.91
CA GLY A 238 7.99 -12.25 17.35
C GLY A 238 6.77 -11.41 17.72
N LEU A 239 5.88 -11.11 16.78
CA LEU A 239 4.63 -10.41 17.09
C LEU A 239 3.75 -11.21 18.07
N ARG A 240 3.48 -10.61 19.26
CA ARG A 240 2.47 -11.13 20.19
C ARG A 240 1.08 -11.01 19.55
N ARG A 241 0.19 -11.97 19.84
CA ARG A 241 -1.24 -11.92 19.47
C ARG A 241 -1.79 -10.54 19.81
N GLY A 242 -2.21 -9.79 18.76
CA GLY A 242 -2.84 -8.45 18.88
C GLY A 242 -2.13 -7.31 18.17
N SER A 243 -0.83 -7.39 17.89
CA SER A 243 -0.13 -6.40 17.06
C SER A 243 0.10 -6.98 15.67
N GLN A 244 -0.48 -6.38 14.66
CA GLN A 244 -0.55 -6.97 13.32
C GLN A 244 0.57 -6.51 12.39
N LEU A 245 1.33 -5.46 12.77
CA LEU A 245 2.50 -4.96 12.05
C LEU A 245 3.72 -4.89 12.96
N GLY A 246 4.88 -5.20 12.40
CA GLY A 246 6.16 -4.97 13.06
C GLY A 246 6.42 -3.48 13.33
N ALA A 247 7.30 -3.19 14.28
CA ALA A 247 7.61 -1.82 14.68
C ALA A 247 8.02 -0.92 13.51
N VAL A 248 8.84 -1.45 12.58
CA VAL A 248 9.30 -0.73 11.38
C VAL A 248 8.14 -0.36 10.47
N ALA A 249 7.29 -1.33 10.11
CA ALA A 249 6.13 -1.08 9.24
C ALA A 249 5.15 -0.11 9.91
N GLY A 250 4.91 -0.24 11.22
CA GLY A 250 4.08 0.69 11.96
C GLY A 250 4.64 2.11 12.02
N GLN A 251 5.96 2.27 12.11
CA GLN A 251 6.59 3.58 12.06
C GLN A 251 6.51 4.19 10.67
N ILE A 252 6.79 3.41 9.62
CA ILE A 252 6.67 3.86 8.23
C ILE A 252 5.26 4.34 7.95
N LEU A 253 4.22 3.62 8.34
CA LEU A 253 2.83 4.06 8.14
C LEU A 253 2.49 5.38 8.84
N ARG A 254 3.15 5.69 9.95
CA ARG A 254 2.95 6.97 10.64
C ARG A 254 3.69 8.14 10.03
N GLU A 255 4.84 7.88 9.40
CA GLU A 255 5.81 8.91 9.01
C GLU A 255 6.03 8.99 7.50
N MET A 256 5.41 8.09 6.73
CA MET A 256 5.56 8.03 5.28
C MET A 256 5.22 9.34 4.58
N THR A 257 6.06 9.70 3.62
CA THR A 257 5.92 10.86 2.74
C THR A 257 5.79 10.49 1.27
N ILE A 258 6.02 9.21 0.94
CA ILE A 258 5.81 8.63 -0.39
C ILE A 258 4.87 7.43 -0.28
N PRO A 259 4.20 7.03 -1.37
CA PRO A 259 3.42 5.80 -1.43
C PRO A 259 4.21 4.57 -0.99
N VAL A 260 3.54 3.67 -0.25
CA VAL A 260 4.15 2.43 0.26
C VAL A 260 3.29 1.24 -0.13
N LEU A 261 3.90 0.27 -0.81
CA LEU A 261 3.28 -1.03 -1.10
C LEU A 261 3.73 -2.05 -0.06
N MET A 262 2.76 -2.63 0.62
CA MET A 262 3.00 -3.65 1.65
C MET A 262 2.31 -4.96 1.32
N SER A 263 3.00 -6.07 1.58
CA SER A 263 2.44 -7.43 1.52
C SER A 263 2.84 -8.25 2.74
N HIS A 264 2.03 -9.30 3.04
CA HIS A 264 2.23 -10.20 4.17
C HIS A 264 2.21 -11.67 3.73
#